data_d58935772113f5893f99983173c8132e
#
_entry.id   d58935772113f5893f99983173c8132e
#
_cell.length_a   1.000
_cell.length_b   1.000
_cell.length_c   1.000
_cell.angle_alpha   90.00
_cell.angle_beta   90.00
_cell.angle_gamma   90.00
#
_symmetry.space_group_name_H-M   'P 1'
#
loop_
_entity.id
_entity.type
_entity.pdbx_description
1 polymer ?
#
loop_
_entity_poly.entity_id
_entity_poly.type
_entity_poly.pdbx_seq_one_letter_code
_entity_poly.pdbx_strand_id
1 'polypeptide(L)'
;MTDSRFKHAIILFAHGSRDSLWRRPIEAVAGQVKQLSPKTEVACAYLELTEPDLPTTVERLVLNGVNVIRIVPMFLGVGRHAREDLPLLLQDLQTRYSEVRFELRNAIGEEPELILAMAEIALRPTA
;
A
#
# COMPACT_ATOMS: atom_id res chain seq x y z
N MET A 1 18.37 10.42 12.21
CA MET A 1 17.64 10.69 13.46
C MET A 1 16.14 10.78 13.14
N THR A 2 15.33 10.07 13.86
CA THR A 2 13.88 10.01 13.61
C THR A 2 13.20 11.18 14.31
N ASP A 3 12.40 11.95 13.58
CA ASP A 3 11.62 13.02 14.18
C ASP A 3 10.38 12.43 14.84
N SER A 4 10.32 12.48 16.16
CA SER A 4 9.24 11.87 16.95
C SER A 4 7.87 12.54 16.72
N ARG A 5 7.82 13.72 16.06
CA ARG A 5 6.57 14.38 15.72
C ARG A 5 5.83 13.65 14.60
N PHE A 6 6.54 12.83 13.82
CA PHE A 6 5.96 12.13 12.69
C PHE A 6 5.92 10.64 12.96
N LYS A 7 4.73 10.09 12.93
CA LYS A 7 4.51 8.65 13.00
C LYS A 7 4.06 8.19 11.63
N HIS A 8 4.87 7.36 11.00
CA HIS A 8 4.70 6.93 9.62
C HIS A 8 3.99 5.59 9.52
N ALA A 9 3.15 5.46 8.51
CA ALA A 9 2.57 4.18 8.12
C ALA A 9 2.64 4.01 6.62
N ILE A 10 2.72 2.76 6.19
CA ILE A 10 2.63 2.38 4.79
C ILE A 10 1.37 1.53 4.64
N ILE A 11 0.55 1.86 3.64
CA ILE A 11 -0.58 1.05 3.26
C ILE A 11 -0.26 0.39 1.92
N LEU A 12 -0.22 -0.94 1.91
CA LEU A 12 -0.13 -1.71 0.69
C LEU A 12 -1.55 -1.90 0.18
N PHE A 13 -1.87 -1.21 -0.90
CA PHE A 13 -3.24 -1.16 -1.42
C PHE A 13 -3.35 -2.07 -2.64
N ALA A 14 -4.19 -3.09 -2.55
CA ALA A 14 -4.35 -4.10 -3.58
C ALA A 14 -5.79 -4.21 -4.04
N HIS A 15 -6.02 -4.96 -5.11
CA HIS A 15 -7.34 -5.05 -5.73
C HIS A 15 -8.37 -5.72 -4.82
N GLY A 16 -8.03 -6.87 -4.28
CA GLY A 16 -8.95 -7.67 -3.48
C GLY A 16 -9.43 -8.91 -4.23
N SER A 17 -9.81 -9.92 -3.47
CA SER A 17 -10.32 -11.18 -4.01
C SER A 17 -11.09 -11.92 -2.94
N ARG A 18 -12.07 -12.72 -3.36
CA ARG A 18 -12.79 -13.60 -2.44
C ARG A 18 -11.96 -14.80 -2.00
N ASP A 19 -10.87 -15.08 -2.74
CA ASP A 19 -9.97 -16.18 -2.42
C ASP A 19 -8.97 -15.71 -1.35
N SER A 20 -9.03 -16.32 -0.16
CA SER A 20 -8.15 -15.96 0.95
C SER A 20 -6.67 -16.19 0.65
N LEU A 21 -6.34 -17.11 -0.26
CA LEU A 21 -4.96 -17.38 -0.63
C LEU A 21 -4.37 -16.29 -1.51
N TRP A 22 -5.23 -15.56 -2.22
CA TRP A 22 -4.79 -14.51 -3.14
C TRP A 22 -3.98 -13.42 -2.44
N ARG A 23 -4.32 -13.09 -1.19
CA ARG A 23 -3.67 -11.97 -0.48
C ARG A 23 -2.34 -12.35 0.18
N ARG A 24 -1.96 -13.63 0.18
CA ARG A 24 -0.70 -14.07 0.81
C ARG A 24 0.53 -13.32 0.32
N PRO A 25 0.74 -13.09 -0.99
CA PRO A 25 1.91 -12.33 -1.44
C PRO A 25 1.93 -10.90 -0.91
N ILE A 26 0.77 -10.26 -0.84
CA ILE A 26 0.66 -8.89 -0.31
C ILE A 26 1.03 -8.86 1.18
N GLU A 27 0.50 -9.81 1.94
CA GLU A 27 0.80 -9.95 3.37
C GLU A 27 2.28 -10.27 3.60
N ALA A 28 2.88 -11.06 2.71
CA ALA A 28 4.31 -11.37 2.79
C ALA A 28 5.16 -10.10 2.59
N VAL A 29 4.77 -9.23 1.67
CA VAL A 29 5.44 -7.94 1.49
C VAL A 29 5.31 -7.09 2.75
N ALA A 30 4.12 -7.07 3.36
CA ALA A 30 3.92 -6.34 4.61
C ALA A 30 4.84 -6.85 5.71
N GLY A 31 5.02 -8.17 5.81
CA GLY A 31 5.94 -8.77 6.77
C GLY A 31 7.39 -8.34 6.55
N GLN A 32 7.81 -8.25 5.29
CA GLN A 32 9.16 -7.78 4.96
C GLN A 32 9.35 -6.30 5.29
N VAL A 33 8.35 -5.48 5.02
CA VAL A 33 8.41 -4.05 5.39
C VAL A 33 8.61 -3.92 6.89
N LYS A 34 7.88 -4.72 7.66
CA LYS A 34 7.98 -4.69 9.12
C LYS A 34 9.36 -5.06 9.62
N GLN A 35 10.01 -6.03 8.97
CA GLN A 35 11.37 -6.42 9.31
C GLN A 35 12.39 -5.34 8.93
N LEU A 36 12.22 -4.72 7.77
CA LEU A 36 13.13 -3.69 7.29
C LEU A 36 13.00 -2.38 8.07
N SER A 37 11.82 -2.08 8.57
CA SER A 37 11.54 -0.84 9.29
C SER A 37 10.59 -1.09 10.45
N PRO A 38 11.09 -1.63 11.58
CA PRO A 38 10.23 -2.02 12.70
C PRO A 38 9.41 -0.88 13.31
N LYS A 39 9.85 0.36 13.13
CA LYS A 39 9.13 1.52 13.68
C LYS A 39 8.05 2.07 12.75
N THR A 40 8.00 1.58 11.52
CA THR A 40 6.97 1.99 10.56
C THR A 40 5.80 1.04 10.66
N GLU A 41 4.60 1.57 10.84
CA GLU A 41 3.42 0.72 10.76
C GLU A 41 3.17 0.35 9.29
N VAL A 42 2.71 -0.86 9.07
CA VAL A 42 2.34 -1.34 7.75
C VAL A 42 0.96 -1.99 7.83
N ALA A 43 0.13 -1.70 6.87
CA ALA A 43 -1.21 -2.27 6.78
C ALA A 43 -1.51 -2.64 5.33
N CYS A 44 -2.37 -3.63 5.14
CA CYS A 44 -2.88 -3.98 3.83
C CYS A 44 -4.33 -3.50 3.74
N ALA A 45 -4.68 -2.87 2.64
CA ALA A 45 -6.05 -2.44 2.37
C ALA A 45 -6.41 -2.84 0.94
N TYR A 46 -7.71 -2.97 0.69
CA TYR A 46 -8.17 -3.55 -0.56
C TYR A 46 -9.26 -2.68 -1.20
N LEU A 47 -9.28 -2.71 -2.51
CA LEU A 47 -10.26 -1.94 -3.29
C LEU A 47 -11.66 -2.52 -3.13
N GLU A 48 -11.76 -3.84 -3.17
CA GLU A 48 -13.04 -4.54 -3.07
C GLU A 48 -12.84 -5.99 -2.62
N LEU A 49 -13.93 -6.67 -2.31
CA LEU A 49 -14.01 -8.13 -2.06
C LEU A 49 -13.23 -8.65 -0.85
N THR A 50 -12.37 -7.85 -0.27
CA THR A 50 -11.54 -8.21 0.89
C THR A 50 -11.53 -7.05 1.86
N GLU A 51 -11.66 -7.33 3.13
CA GLU A 51 -11.54 -6.30 4.17
C GLU A 51 -10.11 -6.26 4.71
N PRO A 52 -9.65 -5.11 5.19
CA PRO A 52 -10.36 -3.83 5.25
C PRO A 52 -10.21 -3.01 3.95
N ASP A 53 -11.12 -2.06 3.74
CA ASP A 53 -10.98 -1.10 2.66
C ASP A 53 -10.02 0.03 3.06
N LEU A 54 -9.74 0.94 2.13
CA LEU A 54 -8.78 2.00 2.37
C LEU A 54 -9.26 3.00 3.43
N PRO A 55 -10.51 3.52 3.39
CA PRO A 55 -10.95 4.46 4.41
C PRO A 55 -10.92 3.89 5.82
N THR A 56 -11.33 2.65 6.00
CA THR A 56 -11.33 1.99 7.31
C THR A 56 -9.90 1.83 7.84
N THR A 57 -8.96 1.49 6.96
CA THR A 57 -7.56 1.34 7.33
C THR A 57 -6.96 2.68 7.76
N VAL A 58 -7.25 3.75 7.01
CA VAL A 58 -6.78 5.09 7.34
C VAL A 58 -7.33 5.52 8.71
N GLU A 59 -8.61 5.30 8.95
CA GLU A 59 -9.23 5.65 10.24
C GLU A 59 -8.50 4.97 11.40
N ARG A 60 -8.24 3.67 11.26
CA ARG A 60 -7.55 2.91 12.30
C ARG A 60 -6.14 3.47 12.56
N LEU A 61 -5.40 3.77 11.50
CA LEU A 61 -4.06 4.31 11.62
C LEU A 61 -4.05 5.69 12.27
N VAL A 62 -4.99 6.55 11.89
CA VAL A 62 -5.11 7.89 12.48
C VAL A 62 -5.44 7.79 13.96
N LEU A 63 -6.34 6.87 14.34
CA LEU A 63 -6.66 6.64 15.75
C LEU A 63 -5.44 6.17 16.55
N ASN A 64 -4.49 5.53 15.90
CA ASN A 64 -3.23 5.09 16.52
C ASN A 64 -2.14 6.17 16.49
N GLY A 65 -2.49 7.38 16.10
CA GLY A 65 -1.56 8.51 16.11
C GLY A 65 -0.71 8.67 14.86
N VAL A 66 -0.96 7.89 13.81
CA VAL A 66 -0.24 8.03 12.54
C VAL A 66 -0.63 9.34 11.88
N ASN A 67 0.36 10.11 11.43
CA ASN A 67 0.13 11.39 10.77
C ASN A 67 0.83 11.52 9.41
N VAL A 68 1.57 10.49 8.98
CA VAL A 68 2.12 10.42 7.62
C VAL A 68 1.78 9.05 7.07
N ILE A 69 0.99 9.02 6.00
CA ILE A 69 0.54 7.76 5.39
C ILE A 69 0.98 7.72 3.92
N ARG A 70 1.77 6.71 3.58
CA ARG A 70 2.18 6.46 2.21
C ARG A 70 1.36 5.30 1.67
N ILE A 71 0.68 5.54 0.56
CA ILE A 71 -0.14 4.52 -0.11
C ILE A 71 0.65 3.98 -1.30
N VAL A 72 0.84 2.68 -1.32
CA VAL A 72 1.58 1.97 -2.36
C VAL A 72 0.61 1.05 -3.10
N PRO A 73 0.19 1.43 -4.31
CA PRO A 73 -0.69 0.56 -5.10
C PRO A 73 0.07 -0.68 -5.56
N MET A 74 -0.39 -1.83 -5.12
CA MET A 74 0.24 -3.13 -5.40
C MET A 74 -0.33 -3.74 -6.68
N PHE A 75 -0.20 -3.00 -7.78
CA PHE A 75 -0.67 -3.40 -9.09
C PHE A 75 0.52 -3.49 -10.04
N LEU A 76 0.52 -4.48 -10.93
CA LEU A 76 1.51 -4.51 -12.02
C LEU A 76 1.22 -3.40 -13.01
N GLY A 77 -0.02 -3.28 -13.43
CA GLY A 77 -0.49 -2.15 -14.21
C GLY A 77 -1.70 -1.55 -13.52
N VAL A 78 -1.99 -0.30 -13.81
CA VAL A 78 -3.13 0.40 -13.23
C VAL A 78 -4.24 0.49 -14.27
N GLY A 79 -5.35 -0.19 -13.99
CA GLY A 79 -6.53 -0.10 -14.85
C GLY A 79 -7.12 1.31 -14.81
N ARG A 80 -7.92 1.62 -15.83
CA ARG A 80 -8.51 2.94 -16.01
C ARG A 80 -9.29 3.40 -14.78
N HIS A 81 -10.11 2.51 -14.22
CA HIS A 81 -10.92 2.87 -13.05
C HIS A 81 -10.07 3.24 -11.84
N ALA A 82 -9.04 2.45 -11.55
CA ALA A 82 -8.15 2.74 -10.43
C ALA A 82 -7.39 4.04 -10.64
N ARG A 83 -6.95 4.33 -11.88
CA ARG A 83 -6.25 5.58 -12.17
C ARG A 83 -7.12 6.81 -11.97
N GLU A 84 -8.41 6.68 -12.25
CA GLU A 84 -9.35 7.78 -12.10
C GLU A 84 -9.86 7.91 -10.67
N ASP A 85 -10.14 6.78 -10.02
CA ASP A 85 -10.79 6.75 -8.71
C ASP A 85 -9.82 6.97 -7.55
N LEU A 86 -8.59 6.46 -7.66
CA LEU A 86 -7.64 6.52 -6.54
C LEU A 86 -7.26 7.97 -6.17
N PRO A 87 -6.97 8.87 -7.13
CA PRO A 87 -6.71 10.26 -6.77
C PRO A 87 -7.89 10.95 -6.10
N LEU A 88 -9.12 10.63 -6.53
CA LEU A 88 -10.33 11.21 -5.93
C LEU A 88 -10.52 10.70 -4.51
N LEU A 89 -10.30 9.41 -4.30
CA LEU A 89 -10.38 8.81 -2.98
C LEU A 89 -9.35 9.43 -2.04
N LEU A 90 -8.14 9.64 -2.54
CA LEU A 90 -7.08 10.28 -1.76
C LEU A 90 -7.42 11.72 -1.41
N GLN A 91 -8.00 12.45 -2.35
CA GLN A 91 -8.43 13.83 -2.13
C GLN A 91 -9.50 13.89 -1.02
N ASP A 92 -10.45 12.95 -1.03
CA ASP A 92 -11.48 12.86 0.00
C ASP A 92 -10.86 12.57 1.37
N LEU A 93 -9.90 11.65 1.43
CA LEU A 93 -9.20 11.33 2.67
C LEU A 93 -8.39 12.53 3.18
N GLN A 94 -7.74 13.27 2.28
CA GLN A 94 -6.97 14.45 2.64
C GLN A 94 -7.88 15.55 3.21
N THR A 95 -9.08 15.69 2.66
CA THR A 95 -10.06 16.64 3.17
C THR A 95 -10.56 16.23 4.54
N ARG A 96 -10.82 14.94 4.73
CA ARG A 96 -11.33 14.40 5.99
C ARG A 96 -10.29 14.44 7.11
N TYR A 97 -9.03 14.20 6.78
CA TYR A 97 -7.92 14.15 7.73
C TYR A 97 -6.87 15.20 7.37
N SER A 98 -7.24 16.48 7.55
CA SER A 98 -6.41 17.60 7.11
C SER A 98 -5.05 17.68 7.80
N GLU A 99 -4.90 17.05 8.96
CA GLU A 99 -3.63 17.04 9.71
C GLU A 99 -2.71 15.89 9.32
N VAL A 100 -3.21 14.97 8.48
CA VAL A 100 -2.43 13.83 8.02
C VAL A 100 -1.82 14.15 6.67
N ARG A 101 -0.55 13.83 6.51
CA ARG A 101 0.13 13.94 5.22
C ARG A 101 -0.04 12.63 4.46
N PHE A 102 -0.67 12.69 3.30
CA PHE A 102 -0.82 11.53 2.43
C PHE A 102 0.16 11.60 1.27
N GLU A 103 0.81 10.48 0.99
CA GLU A 103 1.72 10.33 -0.15
C GLU A 103 1.22 9.15 -0.99
N LEU A 104 0.98 9.38 -2.27
CA LEU A 104 0.59 8.33 -3.19
C LEU A 104 1.76 7.98 -4.08
N ARG A 105 2.22 6.73 -3.98
CA ARG A 105 3.29 6.22 -4.84
C ARG A 105 2.72 5.77 -6.18
N ASN A 106 3.59 5.66 -7.18
CA ASN A 106 3.23 4.99 -8.43
C ASN A 106 2.91 3.52 -8.17
N ALA A 107 2.14 2.90 -9.06
CA ALA A 107 1.91 1.47 -8.96
C ALA A 107 3.23 0.72 -8.89
N ILE A 108 3.31 -0.29 -8.02
CA ILE A 108 4.55 -1.01 -7.76
C ILE A 108 5.14 -1.61 -9.05
N GLY A 109 4.27 -2.04 -9.98
CA GLY A 109 4.70 -2.61 -11.25
C GLY A 109 5.36 -1.63 -12.19
N GLU A 110 5.29 -0.33 -11.92
CA GLU A 110 5.94 0.70 -12.73
C GLU A 110 7.34 1.04 -12.22
N GLU A 111 7.74 0.52 -11.06
CA GLU A 111 9.06 0.79 -10.49
C GLU A 111 10.13 0.03 -11.28
N PRO A 112 11.17 0.73 -11.78
CA PRO A 112 12.20 0.08 -12.59
C PRO A 112 12.90 -1.07 -11.87
N GLU A 113 13.13 -0.95 -10.57
CA GLU A 113 13.79 -2.00 -9.79
C GLU A 113 12.95 -3.27 -9.78
N LEU A 114 11.62 -3.14 -9.69
CA LEU A 114 10.74 -4.30 -9.69
C LEU A 114 10.63 -4.91 -11.07
N ILE A 115 10.58 -4.09 -12.12
CA ILE A 115 10.54 -4.57 -13.50
C ILE A 115 11.78 -5.43 -13.76
N LEU A 116 12.95 -4.97 -13.35
CA LEU A 116 14.19 -5.73 -13.49
C LEU A 116 14.14 -7.04 -12.71
N ALA A 117 13.68 -6.98 -11.46
CA ALA A 117 13.59 -8.17 -10.61
C ALA A 117 12.65 -9.21 -11.22
N MET A 118 11.51 -8.78 -11.73
CA MET A 118 10.56 -9.68 -12.38
C MET A 118 11.17 -10.32 -13.63
N ALA A 119 11.89 -9.54 -14.43
CA ALA A 119 12.55 -10.07 -15.62
C ALA A 119 13.60 -11.12 -15.25
N GLU A 120 14.39 -10.85 -14.23
CA GLU A 120 15.41 -11.80 -13.76
C GLU A 120 14.78 -13.09 -13.24
N ILE A 121 13.68 -12.97 -12.50
CA ILE A 121 12.94 -14.12 -12.01
C ILE A 121 12.37 -14.93 -13.19
N ALA A 122 11.83 -14.25 -14.19
CA ALA A 122 11.26 -14.90 -15.36
C ALA A 122 12.31 -15.67 -16.16
N LEU A 123 13.56 -15.23 -16.13
CA LEU A 123 14.66 -15.87 -16.86
C LEU A 123 15.22 -17.09 -16.13
N ARG A 124 14.92 -17.27 -14.85
CA ARG A 124 15.44 -18.41 -14.09
C ARG A 124 14.83 -19.71 -14.59
N PRO A 125 15.68 -20.73 -14.83
CA PRO A 125 15.14 -22.04 -15.19
C PRO A 125 14.44 -22.67 -14.00
N THR A 126 13.34 -23.38 -14.27
CA THR A 126 12.69 -24.19 -13.25
C THR A 126 13.44 -25.52 -13.12
N ALA A 127 13.64 -25.94 -11.90
CA ALA A 127 14.35 -27.18 -11.62
C ALA A 127 13.48 -28.40 -11.97
#